data_9105bc55a02649a87fc5815d7d92ec4e
#
_entry.id   9105bc55a02649a87fc5815d7d92ec4e
#
_cell.length_a   1.000
_cell.length_b   1.000
_cell.length_c   1.000
_cell.angle_alpha   90.00
_cell.angle_beta   90.00
_cell.angle_gamma   90.00
#
_symmetry.space_group_name_H-M   'P 1'
#
loop_
_entity.id
_entity.type
_entity.pdbx_description
1 polymer ?
#
loop_
_entity_poly.entity_id
_entity_poly.type
_entity_poly.pdbx_seq_one_letter_code
_entity_poly.pdbx_strand_id
1 'polypeptide(L)'
;PLTFVDTDISAEQAAFNRAQPNIAFLSQSGAMMAVVARSLADRALPLSFAVSTGNEAASTIEDYLEYALQEPSTRVLALFAESFRHPQRLLAAARRAQELGKLMVLLHPGKSSAARESAATHTGAMAGDYAVMRTKVERAGVAFDERLEELCDIAELALR
;
A
#
# COMPACT_ATOMS: atom_id res chain seq x y z
N PRO A 1 12.30 8.01 10.53
CA PRO A 1 11.22 8.48 11.37
C PRO A 1 9.89 8.03 10.76
N LEU A 2 9.08 7.32 11.53
CA LEU A 2 7.70 7.04 11.20
C LEU A 2 6.96 8.39 11.17
N THR A 3 6.63 8.85 9.99
CA THR A 3 5.78 10.03 9.85
C THR A 3 4.35 9.51 9.81
N PHE A 4 3.67 9.54 10.95
CA PHE A 4 2.22 9.49 10.93
C PHE A 4 1.77 10.83 10.34
N VAL A 5 1.19 10.82 9.17
CA VAL A 5 0.40 11.96 8.73
C VAL A 5 -0.87 11.86 9.56
N ASP A 6 -0.94 12.72 10.58
CA ASP A 6 -2.19 13.01 11.26
C ASP A 6 -3.10 13.67 10.20
N THR A 7 -3.82 12.81 9.49
CA THR A 7 -5.07 13.27 8.90
C THR A 7 -5.96 13.45 10.11
N ASP A 8 -6.45 14.64 10.41
CA ASP A 8 -7.33 15.00 11.52
C ASP A 8 -8.57 14.08 11.67
N ILE A 9 -8.32 12.77 11.73
CA ILE A 9 -9.34 11.75 11.95
C ILE A 9 -9.52 11.69 13.46
N SER A 10 -10.64 12.22 13.93
CA SER A 10 -11.02 12.09 15.33
C SER A 10 -11.04 10.61 15.75
N ALA A 11 -10.87 10.34 17.03
CA ALA A 11 -10.96 8.97 17.56
C ALA A 11 -12.32 8.31 17.24
N GLU A 12 -13.39 9.11 17.18
CA GLU A 12 -14.73 8.66 16.77
C GLU A 12 -14.78 8.26 15.29
N GLN A 13 -14.17 9.05 14.42
CA GLN A 13 -14.08 8.73 12.99
C GLN A 13 -13.23 7.49 12.75
N ALA A 14 -12.12 7.34 13.48
CA ALA A 14 -11.29 6.15 13.42
C ALA A 14 -12.04 4.88 13.90
N ALA A 15 -12.85 5.01 14.95
CA ALA A 15 -13.71 3.93 15.42
C ALA A 15 -14.80 3.58 14.41
N PHE A 16 -15.43 4.58 13.81
CA PHE A 16 -16.43 4.39 12.73
C PHE A 16 -15.81 3.70 11.52
N ASN A 17 -14.64 4.12 11.08
CA ASN A 17 -13.94 3.50 9.94
C ASN A 17 -13.58 2.05 10.21
N ARG A 18 -13.23 1.68 11.46
CA ARG A 18 -12.95 0.28 11.83
C ARG A 18 -14.19 -0.58 11.98
N ALA A 19 -15.35 0.01 12.18
CA ALA A 19 -16.63 -0.71 12.30
C ALA A 19 -17.20 -1.18 10.95
N GLN A 20 -16.60 -0.80 9.83
CA GLN A 20 -17.05 -1.14 8.48
C GLN A 20 -15.86 -1.64 7.63
N PRO A 21 -16.13 -2.30 6.47
CA PRO A 21 -15.07 -2.63 5.53
C PRO A 21 -14.24 -1.42 5.15
N ASN A 22 -12.92 -1.53 5.24
CA ASN A 22 -12.03 -0.39 5.11
C ASN A 22 -10.73 -0.73 4.37
N ILE A 23 -9.90 0.30 4.17
CA ILE A 23 -8.62 0.26 3.47
C ILE A 23 -7.49 0.47 4.49
N ALA A 24 -6.47 -0.37 4.45
CA ALA A 24 -5.16 -0.07 5.01
C ALA A 24 -4.25 0.46 3.89
N PHE A 25 -3.68 1.63 4.05
CA PHE A 25 -2.79 2.22 3.06
C PHE A 25 -1.35 2.29 3.58
N LEU A 26 -0.43 1.67 2.86
CA LEU A 26 0.99 1.60 3.20
C LEU A 26 1.83 2.24 2.08
N SER A 27 2.72 3.16 2.44
CA SER A 27 3.49 3.92 1.46
C SER A 27 4.95 4.07 1.87
N GLN A 28 5.87 3.90 0.93
CA GLN A 28 7.29 4.27 1.11
C GLN A 28 7.52 5.78 0.92
N SER A 29 6.51 6.52 0.42
CA SER A 29 6.59 7.97 0.20
C SER A 29 5.59 8.71 1.07
N GLY A 30 6.07 9.61 1.93
CA GLY A 30 5.22 10.48 2.73
C GLY A 30 4.34 11.41 1.88
N ALA A 31 4.87 11.93 0.77
CA ALA A 31 4.10 12.77 -0.15
C ALA A 31 2.97 11.96 -0.81
N MET A 32 3.26 10.76 -1.31
CA MET A 32 2.24 9.89 -1.90
C MET A 32 1.21 9.45 -0.87
N MET A 33 1.63 9.24 0.38
CA MET A 33 0.67 8.94 1.44
C MET A 33 -0.36 10.06 1.60
N ALA A 34 0.07 11.32 1.66
CA ALA A 34 -0.85 12.45 1.78
C ALA A 34 -1.79 12.57 0.57
N VAL A 35 -1.27 12.40 -0.64
CA VAL A 35 -2.07 12.48 -1.88
C VAL A 35 -3.11 11.36 -1.93
N VAL A 36 -2.72 10.11 -1.70
CA VAL A 36 -3.64 8.96 -1.75
C VAL A 36 -4.68 9.05 -0.64
N ALA A 37 -4.27 9.32 0.60
CA ALA A 37 -5.19 9.45 1.73
C ALA A 37 -6.24 10.53 1.46
N ARG A 38 -5.84 11.66 0.88
CA ARG A 38 -6.76 12.72 0.45
C ARG A 38 -7.71 12.24 -0.63
N SER A 39 -7.21 11.58 -1.68
CA SER A 39 -8.04 11.05 -2.77
C SER A 39 -9.08 10.04 -2.28
N LEU A 40 -8.71 9.17 -1.33
CA LEU A 40 -9.62 8.22 -0.71
C LEU A 40 -10.67 8.93 0.16
N ALA A 41 -10.27 9.95 0.92
CA ALA A 41 -11.18 10.74 1.75
C ALA A 41 -12.20 11.53 0.89
N ASP A 42 -11.76 12.13 -0.21
CA ASP A 42 -12.64 12.86 -1.14
C ASP A 42 -13.69 11.94 -1.80
N ARG A 43 -13.43 10.64 -1.87
CA ARG A 43 -14.36 9.58 -2.30
C ARG A 43 -15.17 8.96 -1.15
N ALA A 44 -15.03 9.48 0.06
CA ALA A 44 -15.64 8.94 1.29
C ALA A 44 -15.28 7.47 1.56
N LEU A 45 -14.11 7.02 1.13
CA LEU A 45 -13.63 5.66 1.36
C LEU A 45 -12.95 5.56 2.74
N PRO A 46 -13.37 4.62 3.60
CA PRO A 46 -12.88 4.54 4.97
C PRO A 46 -11.46 3.96 5.01
N LEU A 47 -10.56 4.68 5.68
CA LEU A 47 -9.22 4.21 6.03
C LEU A 47 -9.21 3.65 7.45
N SER A 48 -8.70 2.43 7.65
CA SER A 48 -8.40 1.90 8.98
C SER A 48 -7.14 2.54 9.54
N PHE A 49 -6.12 2.64 8.72
CA PHE A 49 -4.87 3.35 9.02
C PHE A 49 -4.10 3.63 7.73
N ALA A 50 -3.19 4.61 7.81
CA ALA A 50 -2.23 4.90 6.77
C ALA A 50 -0.83 5.02 7.41
N VAL A 51 0.17 4.38 6.82
CA VAL A 51 1.55 4.39 7.33
C VAL A 51 2.51 4.73 6.21
N SER A 52 3.41 5.70 6.48
CA SER A 52 4.59 5.91 5.63
C SER A 52 5.81 5.28 6.27
N THR A 53 6.41 4.30 5.60
CA THR A 53 7.63 3.63 6.05
C THR A 53 8.89 4.41 5.70
N GLY A 54 8.79 5.37 4.77
CA GLY A 54 9.94 6.14 4.29
C GLY A 54 11.04 5.22 3.75
N ASN A 55 12.28 5.46 4.15
CA ASN A 55 13.45 4.67 3.71
C ASN A 55 13.59 3.30 4.42
N GLU A 56 12.59 2.89 5.20
CA GLU A 56 12.55 1.57 5.86
C GLU A 56 13.78 1.24 6.70
N ALA A 57 14.27 2.22 7.47
CA ALA A 57 15.45 2.04 8.31
C ALA A 57 15.17 1.18 9.56
N ALA A 58 13.95 1.20 10.08
CA ALA A 58 13.57 0.49 11.31
C ALA A 58 12.50 -0.58 11.07
N SER A 59 11.54 -0.29 10.21
CA SER A 59 10.45 -1.21 9.85
C SER A 59 10.16 -1.11 8.36
N THR A 60 9.70 -2.18 7.78
CA THR A 60 9.43 -2.30 6.34
C THR A 60 7.93 -2.32 6.05
N ILE A 61 7.56 -2.15 4.80
CA ILE A 61 6.17 -2.24 4.37
C ILE A 61 5.59 -3.63 4.66
N GLU A 62 6.42 -4.68 4.59
CA GLU A 62 6.02 -6.05 4.87
C GLU A 62 5.63 -6.27 6.35
N ASP A 63 6.25 -5.54 7.29
CA ASP A 63 5.89 -5.61 8.71
C ASP A 63 4.47 -5.07 8.95
N TYR A 64 4.13 -3.96 8.31
CA TYR A 64 2.78 -3.38 8.39
C TYR A 64 1.74 -4.17 7.61
N LEU A 65 2.13 -4.85 6.52
CA LEU A 65 1.25 -5.78 5.82
C LEU A 65 0.81 -6.93 6.73
N GLU A 66 1.74 -7.52 7.48
CA GLU A 66 1.42 -8.59 8.42
C GLU A 66 0.43 -8.12 9.50
N TYR A 67 0.59 -6.90 9.99
CA TYR A 67 -0.38 -6.30 10.91
C TYR A 67 -1.76 -6.09 10.24
N ALA A 68 -1.78 -5.50 9.04
CA ALA A 68 -3.02 -5.21 8.32
C ALA A 68 -3.81 -6.46 7.93
N LEU A 69 -3.12 -7.58 7.71
CA LEU A 69 -3.76 -8.88 7.44
C LEU A 69 -4.55 -9.41 8.65
N GLN A 70 -4.13 -9.05 9.86
CA GLN A 70 -4.80 -9.47 11.10
C GLN A 70 -6.02 -8.60 11.44
N GLU A 71 -6.15 -7.40 10.86
CA GLU A 71 -7.26 -6.48 11.11
C GLU A 71 -8.54 -6.99 10.42
N PRO A 72 -9.59 -7.38 11.16
CA PRO A 72 -10.75 -8.07 10.56
C PRO A 72 -11.55 -7.18 9.61
N SER A 73 -11.60 -5.87 9.85
CA SER A 73 -12.38 -4.93 9.04
C SER A 73 -11.64 -4.48 7.77
N THR A 74 -10.33 -4.66 7.69
CA THR A 74 -9.56 -4.33 6.48
C THR A 74 -9.89 -5.28 5.35
N ARG A 75 -10.42 -4.75 4.26
CA ARG A 75 -10.76 -5.47 3.02
C ARG A 75 -9.75 -5.22 1.91
N VAL A 76 -9.17 -4.02 1.90
CA VAL A 76 -8.22 -3.61 0.88
C VAL A 76 -6.89 -3.23 1.52
N LEU A 77 -5.82 -3.81 1.01
CA LEU A 77 -4.43 -3.49 1.33
C LEU A 77 -3.86 -2.70 0.16
N ALA A 78 -3.91 -1.39 0.25
CA ALA A 78 -3.39 -0.49 -0.78
C ALA A 78 -1.94 -0.14 -0.50
N LEU A 79 -1.08 -0.28 -1.49
CA LEU A 79 0.37 -0.11 -1.38
C LEU A 79 0.89 0.90 -2.40
N PHE A 80 1.75 1.81 -1.95
CA PHE A 80 2.69 2.52 -2.80
C PHE A 80 4.10 2.13 -2.41
N ALA A 81 4.79 1.39 -3.27
CA ALA A 81 6.14 0.91 -2.98
C ALA A 81 7.06 1.05 -4.20
N GLU A 82 8.28 1.53 -3.97
CA GLU A 82 9.34 1.69 -4.97
C GLU A 82 10.28 0.48 -4.99
N SER A 83 10.34 -0.26 -3.87
CA SER A 83 11.19 -1.44 -3.71
C SER A 83 10.67 -2.32 -2.57
N PHE A 84 11.14 -3.55 -2.51
CA PHE A 84 10.81 -4.49 -1.43
C PHE A 84 12.08 -5.05 -0.81
N ARG A 85 12.24 -4.86 0.51
CA ARG A 85 13.39 -5.41 1.24
C ARG A 85 13.27 -6.91 1.44
N HIS A 86 12.05 -7.40 1.60
CA HIS A 86 11.76 -8.81 1.82
C HIS A 86 10.72 -9.34 0.82
N PRO A 87 11.07 -9.50 -0.49
CA PRO A 87 10.11 -9.87 -1.53
C PRO A 87 9.36 -11.17 -1.25
N GLN A 88 9.98 -12.13 -0.57
CA GLN A 88 9.32 -13.39 -0.21
C GLN A 88 8.22 -13.20 0.83
N ARG A 89 8.42 -12.28 1.81
CA ARG A 89 7.37 -11.91 2.78
C ARG A 89 6.21 -11.21 2.09
N LEU A 90 6.48 -10.30 1.16
CA LEU A 90 5.43 -9.68 0.34
C LEU A 90 4.58 -10.72 -0.39
N LEU A 91 5.23 -11.66 -1.10
CA LEU A 91 4.51 -12.70 -1.85
C LEU A 91 3.72 -13.64 -0.93
N ALA A 92 4.24 -13.95 0.26
CA ALA A 92 3.50 -14.71 1.28
C ALA A 92 2.30 -13.93 1.80
N ALA A 93 2.47 -12.64 2.09
CA ALA A 93 1.39 -11.75 2.52
C ALA A 93 0.30 -11.62 1.45
N ALA A 94 0.67 -11.54 0.17
CA ALA A 94 -0.28 -11.48 -0.94
C ALA A 94 -1.15 -12.75 -1.02
N ARG A 95 -0.55 -13.94 -0.93
CA ARG A 95 -1.30 -15.21 -0.90
C ARG A 95 -2.21 -15.28 0.32
N ARG A 96 -1.69 -14.86 1.48
CA ARG A 96 -2.49 -14.82 2.71
C ARG A 96 -3.66 -13.84 2.61
N ALA A 97 -3.50 -12.70 1.95
CA ALA A 97 -4.58 -11.78 1.68
C ALA A 97 -5.71 -12.46 0.88
N GLN A 98 -5.36 -13.19 -0.19
CA GLN A 98 -6.36 -13.96 -0.97
C GLN A 98 -7.10 -15.01 -0.13
N GLU A 99 -6.38 -15.77 0.69
CA GLU A 99 -6.99 -16.75 1.60
C GLU A 99 -7.99 -16.12 2.57
N LEU A 100 -7.73 -14.88 2.99
CA LEU A 100 -8.57 -14.10 3.89
C LEU A 100 -9.67 -13.31 3.16
N GLY A 101 -9.78 -13.41 1.84
CA GLY A 101 -10.72 -12.66 1.02
C GLY A 101 -10.45 -11.14 1.02
N LYS A 102 -9.18 -10.74 1.21
CA LYS A 102 -8.73 -9.34 1.16
C LYS A 102 -8.07 -9.07 -0.19
N LEU A 103 -8.36 -7.91 -0.75
CA LEU A 103 -7.68 -7.45 -1.97
C LEU A 103 -6.38 -6.74 -1.62
N MET A 104 -5.30 -7.09 -2.30
CA MET A 104 -4.07 -6.32 -2.29
C MET A 104 -3.90 -5.60 -3.62
N VAL A 105 -3.68 -4.29 -3.59
CA VAL A 105 -3.41 -3.46 -4.76
C VAL A 105 -2.08 -2.73 -4.59
N LEU A 106 -1.23 -2.76 -5.62
CA LEU A 106 0.10 -2.16 -5.60
C LEU A 106 0.25 -1.14 -6.71
N LEU A 107 0.50 0.10 -6.33
CA LEU A 107 1.00 1.15 -7.21
C LEU A 107 2.53 1.21 -7.11
N HIS A 108 3.21 0.90 -8.22
CA HIS A 108 4.67 0.89 -8.28
C HIS A 108 5.20 1.83 -9.38
N PRO A 109 5.99 2.87 -9.03
CA PRO A 109 6.42 3.90 -9.97
C PRO A 109 7.51 3.48 -10.94
N GLY A 110 8.09 2.29 -10.80
CA GLY A 110 9.33 1.85 -11.47
C GLY A 110 9.23 1.46 -12.95
N LYS A 111 8.18 1.85 -13.69
CA LYS A 111 8.02 1.49 -15.11
C LYS A 111 9.05 2.15 -16.02
N SER A 112 9.32 3.44 -15.85
CA SER A 112 10.28 4.17 -16.68
C SER A 112 11.71 4.08 -16.14
N SER A 113 12.71 4.21 -17.04
CA SER A 113 14.12 4.27 -16.64
C SER A 113 14.39 5.44 -15.69
N ALA A 114 13.78 6.60 -15.94
CA ALA A 114 13.89 7.78 -15.10
C ALA A 114 13.27 7.55 -13.69
N ALA A 115 12.13 6.86 -13.60
CA ALA A 115 11.53 6.52 -12.32
C ALA A 115 12.41 5.52 -11.54
N ARG A 116 13.01 4.53 -12.20
CA ARG A 116 13.95 3.59 -11.57
C ARG A 116 15.21 4.28 -11.07
N GLU A 117 15.77 5.21 -11.85
CA GLU A 117 16.94 6.00 -11.45
C GLU A 117 16.63 6.91 -10.25
N SER A 118 15.46 7.55 -10.26
CA SER A 118 14.98 8.35 -9.14
C SER A 118 14.82 7.49 -7.87
N ALA A 119 14.17 6.33 -7.96
CA ALA A 119 14.00 5.40 -6.84
C ALA A 119 15.37 4.93 -6.30
N ALA A 120 16.31 4.55 -7.15
CA ALA A 120 17.65 4.15 -6.75
C ALA A 120 18.42 5.26 -6.02
N THR A 121 18.24 6.51 -6.44
CA THR A 121 18.87 7.69 -5.83
C THR A 121 18.25 8.02 -4.47
N HIS A 122 16.92 7.87 -4.33
CA HIS A 122 16.20 8.20 -3.12
C HIS A 122 16.26 7.11 -2.02
N THR A 123 16.24 5.85 -2.41
CA THR A 123 16.14 4.74 -1.44
C THR A 123 17.45 3.97 -1.26
N GLY A 124 18.45 4.19 -2.12
CA GLY A 124 19.69 3.42 -2.14
C GLY A 124 19.48 1.94 -2.49
N ALA A 125 18.29 1.55 -2.88
CA ALA A 125 17.97 0.18 -3.27
C ALA A 125 18.34 -0.04 -4.75
N MET A 126 18.96 -1.18 -5.05
CA MET A 126 19.11 -1.61 -6.44
C MET A 126 17.73 -1.88 -7.03
N ALA A 127 17.37 -1.15 -8.08
CA ALA A 127 16.14 -1.40 -8.82
C ALA A 127 16.19 -2.83 -9.38
N GLY A 128 15.33 -3.69 -8.87
CA GLY A 128 15.11 -5.03 -9.42
C GLY A 128 14.51 -4.95 -10.83
N ASP A 129 14.50 -6.08 -11.54
CA ASP A 129 13.81 -6.16 -12.83
C ASP A 129 12.29 -5.95 -12.61
N TYR A 130 11.79 -4.80 -13.08
CA TYR A 130 10.38 -4.40 -12.96
C TYR A 130 9.43 -5.46 -13.54
N ALA A 131 9.76 -6.04 -14.70
CA ALA A 131 8.91 -7.03 -15.36
C ALA A 131 8.84 -8.34 -14.56
N VAL A 132 9.95 -8.76 -13.99
CA VAL A 132 10.01 -9.93 -13.12
C VAL A 132 9.24 -9.69 -11.82
N MET A 133 9.40 -8.53 -11.19
CA MET A 133 8.67 -8.14 -9.99
C MET A 133 7.17 -8.12 -10.26
N ARG A 134 6.73 -7.40 -11.29
CA ARG A 134 5.33 -7.32 -11.71
C ARG A 134 4.73 -8.71 -11.90
N THR A 135 5.39 -9.55 -12.71
CA THR A 135 4.90 -10.92 -12.97
C THR A 135 4.72 -11.73 -11.68
N LYS A 136 5.67 -11.61 -10.73
CA LYS A 136 5.59 -12.35 -9.47
C LYS A 136 4.46 -11.87 -8.57
N VAL A 137 4.25 -10.56 -8.44
CA VAL A 137 3.19 -10.02 -7.59
C VAL A 137 1.81 -10.27 -8.19
N GLU A 138 1.64 -10.12 -9.50
CA GLU A 138 0.38 -10.44 -10.19
C GLU A 138 0.02 -11.94 -10.04
N ARG A 139 0.99 -12.84 -10.17
CA ARG A 139 0.80 -14.29 -9.92
C ARG A 139 0.47 -14.61 -8.46
N ALA A 140 0.88 -13.77 -7.53
CA ALA A 140 0.51 -13.89 -6.12
C ALA A 140 -0.87 -13.25 -5.82
N GLY A 141 -1.58 -12.76 -6.84
CA GLY A 141 -2.93 -12.21 -6.74
C GLY A 141 -3.00 -10.75 -6.35
N VAL A 142 -1.91 -10.02 -6.51
CA VAL A 142 -1.89 -8.57 -6.30
C VAL A 142 -2.42 -7.87 -7.56
N ALA A 143 -3.41 -6.99 -7.43
CA ALA A 143 -3.77 -6.05 -8.47
C ALA A 143 -2.63 -5.03 -8.62
N PHE A 144 -2.12 -4.89 -9.83
CA PHE A 144 -0.95 -4.06 -10.10
C PHE A 144 -1.33 -2.85 -10.93
N ASP A 145 -1.10 -1.65 -10.40
CA ASP A 145 -1.45 -0.40 -11.04
C ASP A 145 -0.23 0.46 -11.36
N GLU A 146 -0.43 1.31 -12.35
CA GLU A 146 0.56 2.29 -12.80
C GLU A 146 0.09 3.74 -12.56
N ARG A 147 -1.18 3.92 -12.17
CA ARG A 147 -1.80 5.23 -11.94
C ARG A 147 -2.53 5.28 -10.61
N LEU A 148 -2.45 6.46 -9.99
CA LEU A 148 -3.08 6.71 -8.69
C LEU A 148 -4.61 6.54 -8.74
N GLU A 149 -5.22 7.03 -9.81
CA GLU A 149 -6.65 6.97 -10.00
C GLU A 149 -7.15 5.52 -10.04
N GLU A 150 -6.41 4.65 -10.73
CA GLU A 150 -6.71 3.20 -10.84
C GLU A 150 -6.66 2.52 -9.47
N LEU A 151 -5.65 2.83 -8.65
CA LEU A 151 -5.58 2.32 -7.27
C LEU A 151 -6.85 2.71 -6.47
N CYS A 152 -7.27 3.97 -6.56
CA CYS A 152 -8.47 4.44 -5.85
C CYS A 152 -9.75 3.79 -6.41
N ASP A 153 -9.86 3.62 -7.73
CA ASP A 153 -11.00 2.99 -8.37
C ASP A 153 -11.14 1.52 -8.00
N ILE A 154 -10.03 0.78 -7.98
CA ILE A 154 -10.00 -0.63 -7.56
C ILE A 154 -10.37 -0.75 -6.07
N ALA A 155 -9.82 0.12 -5.22
CA ALA A 155 -10.13 0.12 -3.80
C ALA A 155 -11.62 0.41 -3.54
N GLU A 156 -12.20 1.36 -4.26
CA GLU A 156 -13.62 1.68 -4.19
C GLU A 156 -14.50 0.50 -4.64
N LEU A 157 -14.16 -0.11 -5.76
CA LEU A 157 -14.91 -1.25 -6.29
C LEU A 157 -14.88 -2.45 -5.34
N ALA A 158 -13.78 -2.67 -4.64
CA ALA A 158 -13.63 -3.79 -3.71
C ALA A 158 -14.37 -3.60 -2.37
N LEU A 159 -14.77 -2.37 -2.03
CA LEU A 159 -15.54 -2.07 -0.83
C LEU A 159 -17.06 -2.08 -1.07
N ARG A 160 -17.50 -2.08 -2.33
CA ARG A 160 -18.92 -2.15 -2.72
C ARG A 160 -19.41 -3.59 -2.77
#